data_4f0a6837963e4a0691fdb6cb03479c50
#
_entry.id   4f0a6837963e4a0691fdb6cb03479c50
#
_cell.length_a   1.000
_cell.length_b   1.000
_cell.length_c   1.000
_cell.angle_alpha   90.00
_cell.angle_beta   90.00
_cell.angle_gamma   90.00
#
_symmetry.space_group_name_H-M   'P 1'
#
loop_
_entity.id
_entity.type
_entity.pdbx_description
1 polymer ?
#
loop_
_entity_poly.entity_id
_entity_poly.type
_entity_poly.pdbx_seq_one_letter_code
_entity_poly.pdbx_strand_id
1 'polypeptide(L)'
;VALTEAGERLLAEIQPIFEQVDQAIESINAFRDKPVGTLRIAVPRVFAIRGLGPLIRSFLAEYPDIQLELAVDDTTSDIVRNRFDAGIRSGHRVERDMKVIRVVDDLQFVAVASPDYLAVHPAPSSPEDLRAHNC
;
A
#
# COMPACT_ATOMS: atom_id res chain seq x y z
N VAL A 1 14.01 17.62 -10.21
CA VAL A 1 13.84 18.55 -11.33
C VAL A 1 12.51 19.26 -11.07
N ALA A 2 12.51 20.61 -11.00
CA ALA A 2 11.30 21.40 -10.87
C ALA A 2 10.75 21.74 -12.26
N LEU A 3 9.42 21.79 -12.39
CA LEU A 3 8.77 22.25 -13.60
C LEU A 3 8.96 23.75 -13.78
N THR A 4 9.00 24.19 -15.02
CA THR A 4 8.92 25.62 -15.34
C THR A 4 7.45 26.07 -15.26
N GLU A 5 7.20 27.38 -15.14
CA GLU A 5 5.82 27.95 -15.12
C GLU A 5 5.01 27.52 -16.35
N ALA A 6 5.63 27.51 -17.53
CA ALA A 6 5.02 27.00 -18.75
C ALA A 6 4.71 25.50 -18.69
N GLY A 7 5.59 24.72 -18.05
CA GLY A 7 5.40 23.29 -17.82
C GLY A 7 4.26 22.99 -16.85
N GLU A 8 4.12 23.78 -15.80
CA GLU A 8 3.00 23.67 -14.83
C GLU A 8 1.65 23.98 -15.50
N ARG A 9 1.60 25.05 -16.32
CA ARG A 9 0.40 25.37 -17.09
C ARG A 9 0.01 24.28 -18.06
N LEU A 10 0.98 23.80 -18.84
CA LEU A 10 0.73 22.71 -19.81
C LEU A 10 0.25 21.44 -19.09
N LEU A 11 0.87 21.08 -17.97
CA LEU A 11 0.46 19.93 -17.18
C LEU A 11 -0.98 20.07 -16.67
N ALA A 12 -1.34 21.24 -16.14
CA ALA A 12 -2.70 21.52 -15.66
C ALA A 12 -3.77 21.43 -16.75
N GLU A 13 -3.43 21.78 -18.00
CA GLU A 13 -4.35 21.67 -19.13
C GLU A 13 -4.44 20.26 -19.70
N ILE A 14 -3.34 19.51 -19.73
CA ILE A 14 -3.30 18.17 -20.32
C ILE A 14 -3.82 17.11 -19.33
N GLN A 15 -3.55 17.26 -18.04
CA GLN A 15 -3.93 16.29 -17.03
C GLN A 15 -5.43 15.91 -17.06
N PRO A 16 -6.38 16.86 -17.09
CA PRO A 16 -7.81 16.52 -17.16
C PRO A 16 -8.20 15.80 -18.45
N ILE A 17 -7.46 16.03 -19.56
CA ILE A 17 -7.72 15.34 -20.83
C ILE A 17 -7.35 13.85 -20.71
N PHE A 18 -6.21 13.54 -20.11
CA PHE A 18 -5.82 12.16 -19.84
C PHE A 18 -6.80 11.47 -18.88
N GLU A 19 -7.25 12.15 -17.83
CA GLU A 19 -8.26 11.62 -16.91
C GLU A 19 -9.58 11.31 -17.63
N GLN A 20 -10.00 12.13 -18.59
CA GLN A 20 -11.19 11.85 -19.41
C GLN A 20 -10.99 10.65 -20.34
N VAL A 21 -9.80 10.49 -20.91
CA VAL A 21 -9.47 9.32 -21.71
C VAL A 21 -9.50 8.05 -20.88
N ASP A 22 -8.89 8.07 -19.70
CA ASP A 22 -8.89 6.93 -18.77
C ASP A 22 -10.33 6.56 -18.36
N GLN A 23 -11.17 7.55 -18.02
CA GLN A 23 -12.59 7.34 -17.71
C GLN A 23 -13.38 6.74 -18.89
N ALA A 24 -13.09 7.18 -20.12
CA ALA A 24 -13.73 6.61 -21.30
C ALA A 24 -13.32 5.15 -21.52
N ILE A 25 -12.06 4.80 -21.30
CA ILE A 25 -11.56 3.42 -21.36
C ILE A 25 -12.20 2.58 -20.27
N GLU A 26 -12.30 3.08 -19.03
CA GLU A 26 -12.96 2.38 -17.92
C GLU A 26 -14.45 2.13 -18.21
N SER A 27 -15.14 3.09 -18.82
CA SER A 27 -16.55 2.92 -19.18
C SER A 27 -16.75 1.77 -20.18
N ILE A 28 -15.80 1.57 -21.11
CA ILE A 28 -15.83 0.45 -22.05
C ILE A 28 -15.48 -0.86 -21.35
N ASN A 29 -14.56 -0.84 -20.40
CA ASN A 29 -14.17 -2.01 -19.63
C ASN A 29 -15.31 -2.52 -18.72
N ALA A 30 -16.21 -1.65 -18.29
CA ALA A 30 -17.40 -2.03 -17.53
C ALA A 30 -18.36 -2.96 -18.33
N PHE A 31 -18.26 -3.01 -19.65
CA PHE A 31 -19.03 -3.93 -20.52
C PHE A 31 -18.32 -5.27 -20.77
N ARG A 32 -17.11 -5.46 -20.19
CA ARG A 32 -16.39 -6.73 -20.33
C ARG A 32 -16.73 -7.66 -19.17
N ASP A 33 -16.79 -8.95 -19.44
CA ASP A 33 -17.03 -9.99 -18.41
C ASP A 33 -15.87 -10.09 -17.40
N LYS A 34 -14.67 -9.58 -17.76
CA LYS A 34 -13.50 -9.56 -16.89
C LYS A 34 -12.80 -8.20 -16.93
N PRO A 35 -12.32 -7.71 -15.78
CA PRO A 35 -11.56 -6.45 -15.72
C PRO A 35 -10.22 -6.58 -16.44
N VAL A 36 -9.80 -5.48 -17.07
CA VAL A 36 -8.50 -5.34 -17.76
C VAL A 36 -7.89 -3.99 -17.38
N GLY A 37 -6.58 -3.87 -17.48
CA GLY A 37 -5.86 -2.62 -17.23
C GLY A 37 -4.80 -2.75 -16.15
N THR A 38 -4.32 -1.62 -15.64
CA THR A 38 -3.27 -1.57 -14.62
C THR A 38 -3.89 -1.27 -13.25
N LEU A 39 -3.55 -2.09 -12.26
CA LEU A 39 -3.91 -1.89 -10.86
C LEU A 39 -2.65 -1.52 -10.07
N ARG A 40 -2.59 -0.29 -9.56
CA ARG A 40 -1.44 0.26 -8.83
C ARG A 40 -1.72 0.32 -7.33
N ILE A 41 -0.98 -0.45 -6.55
CA ILE A 41 -1.17 -0.55 -5.10
C ILE A 41 0.09 -0.14 -4.35
N ALA A 42 -0.04 0.81 -3.41
CA ALA A 42 1.02 1.12 -2.45
C ALA A 42 0.95 0.16 -1.26
N VAL A 43 2.07 -0.48 -0.93
CA VAL A 43 2.12 -1.51 0.11
C VAL A 43 3.33 -1.32 1.03
N PRO A 44 3.19 -1.52 2.36
CA PRO A 44 4.34 -1.59 3.25
C PRO A 44 5.21 -2.81 2.91
N ARG A 45 6.52 -2.67 3.10
CA ARG A 45 7.52 -3.71 2.80
C ARG A 45 7.19 -5.06 3.45
N VAL A 46 6.74 -5.04 4.69
CA VAL A 46 6.41 -6.28 5.42
C VAL A 46 5.28 -7.06 4.74
N PHE A 47 4.26 -6.38 4.20
CA PHE A 47 3.17 -7.02 3.48
C PHE A 47 3.62 -7.49 2.09
N ALA A 48 4.45 -6.72 1.39
CA ALA A 48 4.99 -7.11 0.09
C ALA A 48 5.79 -8.42 0.18
N ILE A 49 6.61 -8.58 1.24
CA ILE A 49 7.49 -9.73 1.40
C ILE A 49 6.76 -10.95 1.98
N ARG A 50 5.87 -10.75 2.97
CA ARG A 50 5.33 -11.84 3.79
C ARG A 50 3.87 -12.17 3.53
N GLY A 51 3.06 -11.23 3.06
CA GLY A 51 1.60 -11.38 3.04
C GLY A 51 0.98 -11.57 1.66
N LEU A 52 1.51 -10.91 0.63
CA LEU A 52 0.80 -10.78 -0.65
C LEU A 52 1.10 -11.88 -1.68
N GLY A 53 2.20 -12.60 -1.56
CA GLY A 53 2.62 -13.55 -2.59
C GLY A 53 1.54 -14.57 -3.02
N PRO A 54 0.91 -15.31 -2.11
CA PRO A 54 -0.16 -16.26 -2.45
C PRO A 54 -1.40 -15.57 -3.03
N LEU A 55 -1.78 -14.40 -2.48
CA LEU A 55 -2.94 -13.62 -2.93
C LEU A 55 -2.74 -13.07 -4.34
N ILE A 56 -1.55 -12.54 -4.64
CA ILE A 56 -1.20 -12.05 -5.97
C ILE A 56 -1.30 -13.17 -7.01
N ARG A 57 -0.79 -14.34 -6.67
CA ARG A 57 -0.83 -15.49 -7.59
C ARG A 57 -2.26 -15.90 -7.93
N SER A 58 -3.14 -16.02 -6.94
CA SER A 58 -4.55 -16.38 -7.18
C SER A 58 -5.29 -15.27 -7.92
N PHE A 59 -5.04 -14.01 -7.57
CA PHE A 59 -5.63 -12.85 -8.24
C PHE A 59 -5.26 -12.78 -9.72
N LEU A 60 -3.98 -12.88 -10.07
CA LEU A 60 -3.52 -12.85 -11.47
C LEU A 60 -3.94 -14.09 -12.26
N ALA A 61 -4.17 -15.23 -11.61
CA ALA A 61 -4.75 -16.39 -12.26
C ALA A 61 -6.24 -16.20 -12.60
N GLU A 62 -6.98 -15.47 -11.75
CA GLU A 62 -8.39 -15.15 -11.97
C GLU A 62 -8.58 -13.99 -12.97
N TYR A 63 -7.67 -13.00 -12.92
CA TYR A 63 -7.70 -11.79 -13.75
C TYR A 63 -6.41 -11.64 -14.56
N PRO A 64 -6.21 -12.47 -15.61
CA PRO A 64 -4.95 -12.51 -16.36
C PRO A 64 -4.68 -11.25 -17.20
N ASP A 65 -5.72 -10.45 -17.49
CA ASP A 65 -5.62 -9.22 -18.27
C ASP A 65 -5.35 -7.97 -17.39
N ILE A 66 -5.16 -8.16 -16.07
CA ILE A 66 -4.73 -7.10 -15.17
C ILE A 66 -3.22 -7.08 -15.04
N GLN A 67 -2.62 -5.92 -15.27
CA GLN A 67 -1.24 -5.65 -14.89
C GLN A 67 -1.20 -5.10 -13.46
N LEU A 68 -0.60 -5.84 -12.54
CA LEU A 68 -0.46 -5.43 -11.15
C LEU A 68 0.88 -4.73 -10.91
N GLU A 69 0.83 -3.46 -10.48
CA GLU A 69 1.99 -2.69 -10.03
C GLU A 69 1.96 -2.52 -8.51
N LEU A 70 3.00 -3.04 -7.83
CA LEU A 70 3.17 -2.87 -6.39
C LEU A 70 4.28 -1.88 -6.10
N ALA A 71 3.94 -0.73 -5.53
CA ALA A 71 4.91 0.22 -5.01
C ALA A 71 5.16 -0.07 -3.53
N VAL A 72 6.37 -0.50 -3.20
CA VAL A 72 6.76 -0.74 -1.82
C VAL A 72 7.15 0.58 -1.18
N ASP A 73 6.33 1.04 -0.23
CA ASP A 73 6.53 2.31 0.44
C ASP A 73 6.14 2.20 1.92
N ASP A 74 7.14 2.35 2.79
CA ASP A 74 6.96 2.35 4.24
C ASP A 74 6.61 3.75 4.78
N THR A 75 6.62 4.76 3.90
CA THR A 75 6.23 6.13 4.25
C THR A 75 4.72 6.31 4.08
N THR A 76 4.18 7.37 4.66
CA THR A 76 2.78 7.80 4.43
C THR A 76 2.71 8.64 3.16
N SER A 77 3.08 8.07 2.01
CA SER A 77 2.89 8.77 0.76
C SER A 77 1.40 8.95 0.45
N ASP A 78 1.08 10.10 -0.09
CA ASP A 78 -0.26 10.44 -0.54
C ASP A 78 -0.65 9.53 -1.71
N ILE A 79 -1.63 8.67 -1.48
CA ILE A 79 -2.12 7.68 -2.44
C ILE A 79 -2.67 8.38 -3.68
N VAL A 80 -3.48 9.42 -3.47
CA VAL A 80 -4.14 10.17 -4.54
C VAL A 80 -3.13 10.92 -5.39
N ARG A 81 -2.23 11.68 -4.74
CA ARG A 81 -1.21 12.47 -5.42
C ARG A 81 -0.24 11.60 -6.25
N ASN A 82 0.05 10.40 -5.77
CA ASN A 82 0.93 9.46 -6.45
C ASN A 82 0.18 8.52 -7.41
N ARG A 83 -1.12 8.74 -7.64
CA ARG A 83 -1.97 7.99 -8.58
C ARG A 83 -1.97 6.48 -8.32
N PHE A 84 -2.13 6.10 -7.06
CA PHE A 84 -2.41 4.73 -6.68
C PHE A 84 -3.92 4.50 -6.61
N ASP A 85 -4.38 3.36 -7.11
CA ASP A 85 -5.78 2.95 -7.03
C ASP A 85 -6.16 2.50 -5.62
N ALA A 86 -5.19 1.91 -4.90
CA ALA A 86 -5.37 1.48 -3.53
C ALA A 86 -4.06 1.55 -2.73
N GLY A 87 -4.17 1.51 -1.40
CA GLY A 87 -3.02 1.39 -0.51
C GLY A 87 -3.31 0.53 0.70
N ILE A 88 -2.37 -0.33 1.06
CA ILE A 88 -2.39 -1.05 2.33
C ILE A 88 -1.74 -0.17 3.38
N ARG A 89 -2.44 0.09 4.47
CA ARG A 89 -1.98 0.97 5.57
C ARG A 89 -2.31 0.36 6.93
N SER A 90 -1.51 0.67 7.92
CA SER A 90 -1.88 0.41 9.33
C SER A 90 -3.00 1.37 9.73
N GLY A 91 -4.03 0.86 10.42
CA GLY A 91 -5.36 1.45 10.58
C GLY A 91 -5.53 2.83 11.22
N HIS A 92 -4.45 3.57 11.53
CA HIS A 92 -4.56 4.87 12.21
C HIS A 92 -4.38 6.08 11.29
N ARG A 93 -4.18 5.89 9.99
CA ARG A 93 -3.85 6.97 9.06
C ARG A 93 -4.62 6.85 7.76
N VAL A 94 -5.91 7.09 7.83
CA VAL A 94 -6.75 7.14 6.64
C VAL A 94 -7.23 8.57 6.45
N GLU A 95 -7.07 9.10 5.27
CA GLU A 95 -7.56 10.42 4.90
C GLU A 95 -9.09 10.41 4.79
N ARG A 96 -9.72 11.58 5.05
CA ARG A 96 -11.18 11.68 5.22
C ARG A 96 -12.00 11.25 4.00
N ASP A 97 -11.41 11.30 2.81
CA ASP A 97 -12.09 11.05 1.53
C ASP A 97 -11.82 9.63 1.00
N MET A 98 -11.20 8.75 1.80
CA MET A 98 -10.87 7.38 1.39
C MET A 98 -11.88 6.36 1.93
N LYS A 99 -12.21 5.40 1.08
CA LYS A 99 -12.96 4.21 1.50
C LYS A 99 -11.99 3.19 2.11
N VAL A 100 -12.27 2.77 3.34
CA VAL A 100 -11.45 1.81 4.08
C VAL A 100 -12.10 0.45 4.09
N ILE A 101 -11.31 -0.57 3.80
CA ILE A 101 -11.71 -1.98 3.92
C ILE A 101 -10.70 -2.66 4.85
N ARG A 102 -11.18 -3.34 5.88
CA ARG A 102 -10.33 -4.13 6.78
C ARG A 102 -9.88 -5.40 6.08
N VAL A 103 -8.58 -5.58 5.91
CA VAL A 103 -8.00 -6.72 5.16
C VAL A 103 -7.48 -7.81 6.09
N VAL A 104 -7.04 -7.43 7.31
CA VAL A 104 -6.54 -8.34 8.35
C VAL A 104 -7.05 -7.90 9.72
N ASP A 105 -7.01 -8.82 10.68
CA ASP A 105 -7.28 -8.51 12.08
C ASP A 105 -6.18 -7.64 12.69
N ASP A 106 -6.40 -7.15 13.92
CA ASP A 106 -5.47 -6.26 14.59
C ASP A 106 -4.10 -6.93 14.75
N LEU A 107 -3.08 -6.25 14.24
CA LEU A 107 -1.70 -6.69 14.39
C LEU A 107 -1.23 -6.39 15.82
N GLN A 108 -0.72 -7.39 16.49
CA GLN A 108 -0.12 -7.23 17.81
C GLN A 108 1.41 -7.12 17.66
N PHE A 109 1.97 -6.10 18.28
CA PHE A 109 3.40 -6.01 18.48
C PHE A 109 3.80 -6.80 19.71
N VAL A 110 4.76 -7.70 19.55
CA VAL A 110 5.30 -8.52 20.64
C VAL A 110 6.81 -8.31 20.74
N ALA A 111 7.32 -8.20 21.95
CA ALA A 111 8.76 -8.23 22.19
C ALA A 111 9.22 -9.69 22.13
N VAL A 112 10.30 -9.95 21.41
CA VAL A 112 10.92 -11.28 21.29
C VAL A 112 12.38 -11.21 21.71
N ALA A 113 12.87 -12.27 22.34
CA ALA A 113 14.27 -12.41 22.71
C ALA A 113 14.73 -13.86 22.53
N SER A 114 16.03 -14.07 22.36
CA SER A 114 16.58 -15.43 22.34
C SER A 114 16.52 -16.07 23.74
N PRO A 115 16.42 -17.40 23.81
CA PRO A 115 16.48 -18.10 25.11
C PRO A 115 17.78 -17.79 25.90
N ASP A 116 18.90 -17.70 25.20
CA ASP A 116 20.20 -17.39 25.84
C ASP A 116 20.22 -15.98 26.44
N TYR A 117 19.58 -15.01 25.79
CA TYR A 117 19.45 -13.68 26.33
C TYR A 117 18.60 -13.69 27.61
N LEU A 118 17.48 -14.40 27.61
CA LEU A 118 16.58 -14.49 28.75
C LEU A 118 17.15 -15.32 29.91
N ALA A 119 18.14 -16.18 29.64
CA ALA A 119 18.84 -16.91 30.71
C ALA A 119 19.69 -16.00 31.62
N VAL A 120 20.13 -14.84 31.10
CA VAL A 120 20.98 -13.88 31.85
C VAL A 120 20.28 -12.54 32.13
N HIS A 121 19.12 -12.32 31.54
CA HIS A 121 18.31 -11.13 31.77
C HIS A 121 16.85 -11.57 32.11
N PRO A 122 16.24 -11.04 33.17
CA PRO A 122 14.87 -11.38 33.52
C PRO A 122 13.93 -10.96 32.39
N ALA A 123 12.89 -11.78 32.10
CA ALA A 123 11.91 -11.43 31.08
C ALA A 123 11.13 -10.16 31.49
N PRO A 124 10.97 -9.18 30.57
CA PRO A 124 10.20 -7.99 30.86
C PRO A 124 8.72 -8.34 31.07
N SER A 125 8.09 -7.76 32.06
CA SER A 125 6.67 -7.92 32.38
C SER A 125 5.83 -6.71 31.97
N SER A 126 6.48 -5.59 31.71
CA SER A 126 5.86 -4.34 31.25
C SER A 126 6.68 -3.68 30.15
N PRO A 127 6.09 -2.79 29.33
CA PRO A 127 6.84 -2.02 28.34
C PRO A 127 7.96 -1.17 28.95
N GLU A 128 7.80 -0.71 30.18
CA GLU A 128 8.79 0.10 30.91
C GLU A 128 10.07 -0.68 31.20
N ASP A 129 9.95 -1.99 31.44
CA ASP A 129 11.08 -2.87 31.74
C ASP A 129 12.03 -2.98 30.54
N LEU A 130 11.53 -2.75 29.30
CA LEU A 130 12.35 -2.76 28.09
C LEU A 130 13.47 -1.71 28.10
N ARG A 131 13.40 -0.68 28.95
CA ARG A 131 14.48 0.31 29.12
C ARG A 131 15.75 -0.29 29.74
N ALA A 132 15.63 -1.41 30.44
CA ALA A 132 16.75 -2.14 31.00
C ALA A 132 17.35 -3.18 30.04
N HIS A 133 16.76 -3.33 28.86
CA HIS A 133 17.17 -4.28 27.83
C HIS A 133 17.82 -3.60 26.64
N ASN A 134 18.61 -4.36 25.92
CA ASN A 134 19.22 -3.91 24.66
C ASN A 134 18.25 -4.18 23.50
N CYS A 135 17.46 -3.16 23.13
CA CYS A 135 16.45 -3.20 22.08
C CYS A 135 16.93 -2.47 20.80
#